data_d353c30f047d7ae5f68f9e5ff8f8a23b
#
_entry.id   d353c30f047d7ae5f68f9e5ff8f8a23b
#
_cell.length_a   1.000
_cell.length_b   1.000
_cell.length_c   1.000
_cell.angle_alpha   90.00
_cell.angle_beta   90.00
_cell.angle_gamma   90.00
#
_symmetry.space_group_name_H-M   'P 1'
#
loop_
_entity.id
_entity.type
_entity.pdbx_description
1 polymer ?
#
loop_
_entity_poly.entity_id
_entity_poly.type
_entity_poly.pdbx_seq_one_letter_code
_entity_poly.pdbx_strand_id
1 'polypeptide(L)'
;MFPGALDYRQAREINMTVQTQIKEYIAAQPEPKRSEMQKLHRMILALIPACKLWFLDGKDEKGKIVSNPNIGYGSQTMEYANGKTREFYQIGVSANTTGISVYIMGLDDKKYLAQTFARDLGKAIVTGYCIKFKTLADIKVDVLKAAIQYGIGQTSIQH
;
A
#
# COMPACT_ATOMS: atom_id res chain seq x y z
N MET A 1 21.67 13.76 -28.16
CA MET A 1 21.01 12.90 -27.15
C MET A 1 21.77 12.98 -25.85
N PHE A 2 21.08 13.28 -24.74
CA PHE A 2 21.73 13.48 -23.46
C PHE A 2 21.36 12.33 -22.54
N PRO A 3 22.28 11.38 -22.29
CA PRO A 3 22.01 10.25 -21.40
C PRO A 3 21.71 10.72 -19.99
N GLY A 4 20.70 10.15 -19.38
CA GLY A 4 20.31 10.43 -18.00
C GLY A 4 19.23 11.48 -17.80
N ALA A 5 18.86 12.23 -18.85
CA ALA A 5 17.76 13.18 -18.75
C ALA A 5 16.48 12.54 -19.28
N LEU A 6 15.46 12.43 -18.41
CA LEU A 6 14.13 12.03 -18.82
C LEU A 6 13.35 13.25 -19.29
N ASP A 7 12.84 13.21 -20.53
CA ASP A 7 11.93 14.26 -20.98
C ASP A 7 10.53 14.03 -20.37
N TYR A 8 9.66 15.00 -20.59
CA TYR A 8 8.30 14.95 -20.05
C TYR A 8 7.51 13.73 -20.54
N ARG A 9 7.74 13.32 -21.79
CA ARG A 9 7.06 12.16 -22.37
C ARG A 9 7.48 10.86 -21.68
N GLN A 10 8.78 10.69 -21.45
CA GLN A 10 9.33 9.51 -20.79
C GLN A 10 8.82 9.40 -19.35
N ALA A 11 8.76 10.52 -18.65
CA ALA A 11 8.22 10.55 -17.29
C ALA A 11 6.72 10.15 -17.27
N ARG A 12 5.94 10.59 -18.25
CA ARG A 12 4.54 10.18 -18.39
C ARG A 12 4.40 8.69 -18.64
N GLU A 13 5.24 8.14 -19.52
CA GLU A 13 5.21 6.72 -19.84
C GLU A 13 5.52 5.85 -18.62
N ILE A 14 6.50 6.26 -17.80
CA ILE A 14 6.82 5.54 -16.53
C ILE A 14 5.63 5.55 -15.59
N ASN A 15 4.96 6.69 -15.39
CA ASN A 15 3.78 6.78 -14.55
C ASN A 15 2.62 5.95 -15.08
N MET A 16 2.40 5.95 -16.39
CA MET A 16 1.39 5.12 -17.04
C MET A 16 1.70 3.64 -16.83
N THR A 17 2.99 3.25 -16.84
CA THR A 17 3.39 1.87 -16.62
C THR A 17 3.01 1.39 -15.22
N VAL A 18 3.24 2.18 -14.18
CA VAL A 18 2.82 1.83 -12.81
C VAL A 18 1.30 1.71 -12.73
N GLN A 19 0.56 2.67 -13.27
CA GLN A 19 -0.89 2.62 -13.28
C GLN A 19 -1.42 1.41 -14.04
N THR A 20 -0.80 1.07 -15.15
CA THR A 20 -1.16 -0.12 -15.94
C THR A 20 -0.90 -1.40 -15.15
N GLN A 21 0.24 -1.50 -14.48
CA GLN A 21 0.57 -2.64 -13.64
C GLN A 21 -0.46 -2.84 -12.52
N ILE A 22 -0.86 -1.75 -11.86
CA ILE A 22 -1.88 -1.79 -10.82
C ILE A 22 -3.22 -2.26 -11.39
N LYS A 23 -3.64 -1.72 -12.51
CA LYS A 23 -4.89 -2.06 -13.16
C LYS A 23 -4.92 -3.54 -13.54
N GLU A 24 -3.86 -4.04 -14.14
CA GLU A 24 -3.75 -5.45 -14.53
C GLU A 24 -3.72 -6.37 -13.31
N TYR A 25 -3.02 -5.98 -12.27
CA TYR A 25 -2.94 -6.77 -11.04
C TYR A 25 -4.31 -6.93 -10.41
N ILE A 26 -5.07 -5.85 -10.28
CA ILE A 26 -6.43 -5.90 -9.72
C ILE A 26 -7.36 -6.71 -10.64
N ALA A 27 -7.28 -6.49 -11.95
CA ALA A 27 -8.13 -7.19 -12.92
C ALA A 27 -7.89 -8.70 -12.93
N ALA A 28 -6.68 -9.13 -12.58
CA ALA A 28 -6.33 -10.55 -12.53
C ALA A 28 -6.87 -11.27 -11.29
N GLN A 29 -7.38 -10.54 -10.30
CA GLN A 29 -7.90 -11.17 -9.07
C GLN A 29 -9.28 -11.76 -9.31
N PRO A 30 -9.58 -12.91 -8.69
CA PRO A 30 -10.94 -13.47 -8.76
C PRO A 30 -11.92 -12.64 -7.94
N GLU A 31 -13.21 -12.71 -8.27
CA GLU A 31 -14.24 -12.11 -7.43
C GLU A 31 -14.44 -12.97 -6.17
N PRO A 32 -14.77 -12.34 -5.02
CA PRO A 32 -15.08 -10.90 -4.82
C PRO A 32 -13.85 -10.02 -4.59
N LYS A 33 -12.67 -10.63 -4.53
CA LYS A 33 -11.42 -9.91 -4.22
C LYS A 33 -11.15 -8.76 -5.20
N ARG A 34 -11.40 -8.99 -6.49
CA ARG A 34 -11.20 -7.96 -7.53
C ARG A 34 -12.00 -6.70 -7.24
N SER A 35 -13.30 -6.82 -7.02
CA SER A 35 -14.17 -5.67 -6.73
C SER A 35 -13.79 -5.00 -5.41
N GLU A 36 -13.40 -5.77 -4.42
CA GLU A 36 -12.98 -5.25 -3.13
C GLU A 36 -11.68 -4.45 -3.24
N MET A 37 -10.72 -4.95 -4.01
CA MET A 37 -9.47 -4.23 -4.25
C MET A 37 -9.69 -2.95 -5.05
N GLN A 38 -10.61 -2.97 -6.02
CA GLN A 38 -10.99 -1.75 -6.74
C GLN A 38 -11.58 -0.69 -5.79
N LYS A 39 -12.42 -1.13 -4.86
CA LYS A 39 -13.03 -0.24 -3.86
C LYS A 39 -11.98 0.35 -2.93
N LEU A 40 -11.05 -0.47 -2.43
CA LEU A 40 -9.95 -0.02 -1.60
C LEU A 40 -9.05 0.96 -2.34
N HIS A 41 -8.72 0.65 -3.58
CA HIS A 41 -7.87 1.51 -4.41
C HIS A 41 -8.48 2.91 -4.54
N ARG A 42 -9.76 2.99 -4.89
CA ARG A 42 -10.46 4.27 -5.00
C ARG A 42 -10.53 5.01 -3.67
N MET A 43 -10.78 4.29 -2.58
CA MET A 43 -10.84 4.88 -1.25
C MET A 43 -9.50 5.50 -0.84
N ILE A 44 -8.41 4.78 -1.05
CA ILE A 44 -7.08 5.27 -0.68
C ILE A 44 -6.68 6.47 -1.54
N LEU A 45 -6.97 6.44 -2.84
CA LEU A 45 -6.69 7.58 -3.73
C LEU A 45 -7.47 8.82 -3.32
N ALA A 46 -8.69 8.65 -2.78
CA ALA A 46 -9.47 9.78 -2.28
C ALA A 46 -8.88 10.35 -0.99
N LEU A 47 -8.26 9.51 -0.16
CA LEU A 47 -7.63 9.94 1.09
C LEU A 47 -6.30 10.66 0.88
N ILE A 48 -5.58 10.32 -0.19
CA ILE A 48 -4.25 10.85 -0.47
C ILE A 48 -4.17 11.22 -1.96
N PRO A 49 -4.91 12.27 -2.39
CA PRO A 49 -5.01 12.63 -3.81
C PRO A 49 -3.66 13.02 -4.39
N ALA A 50 -3.45 12.69 -5.66
CA ALA A 50 -2.23 12.98 -6.40
C ALA A 50 -0.96 12.41 -5.76
N CYS A 51 -1.09 11.32 -4.99
CA CYS A 51 0.06 10.70 -4.35
C CYS A 51 0.92 9.93 -5.36
N LYS A 52 2.17 9.69 -4.97
CA LYS A 52 3.03 8.78 -5.71
C LYS A 52 2.46 7.36 -5.61
N LEU A 53 2.39 6.67 -6.74
CA LEU A 53 1.96 5.28 -6.81
C LEU A 53 3.17 4.37 -6.99
N TRP A 54 3.09 3.19 -6.37
CA TRP A 54 4.13 2.17 -6.44
C TRP A 54 3.49 0.85 -6.85
N PHE A 55 4.22 0.06 -7.61
CA PHE A 55 3.88 -1.33 -7.82
C PHE A 55 5.12 -2.19 -7.63
N LEU A 56 5.10 -3.04 -6.60
CA LEU A 56 6.18 -3.97 -6.32
C LEU A 56 5.70 -5.35 -6.76
N ASP A 57 6.40 -5.95 -7.73
CA ASP A 57 5.96 -7.21 -8.33
C ASP A 57 6.27 -8.45 -7.49
N GLY A 58 6.95 -8.28 -6.35
CA GLY A 58 7.28 -9.38 -5.46
C GLY A 58 8.45 -10.25 -5.94
N LYS A 59 9.17 -9.81 -6.95
CA LYS A 59 10.31 -10.54 -7.50
C LYS A 59 11.62 -9.94 -7.05
N ASP A 60 12.64 -10.80 -6.88
CA ASP A 60 14.00 -10.33 -6.61
C ASP A 60 14.71 -9.94 -7.93
N GLU A 61 15.99 -9.57 -7.83
CA GLU A 61 16.80 -9.15 -8.98
C GLU A 61 16.93 -10.23 -10.04
N LYS A 62 16.77 -11.49 -9.66
CA LYS A 62 16.87 -12.63 -10.57
C LYS A 62 15.53 -13.06 -11.15
N GLY A 63 14.47 -12.32 -10.84
CA GLY A 63 13.12 -12.63 -11.31
C GLY A 63 12.40 -13.71 -10.50
N LYS A 64 12.97 -14.13 -9.37
CA LYS A 64 12.35 -15.12 -8.49
C LYS A 64 11.28 -14.47 -7.63
N ILE A 65 10.12 -15.10 -7.52
CA ILE A 65 9.02 -14.63 -6.66
C ILE A 65 9.41 -14.87 -5.20
N VAL A 66 9.53 -13.78 -4.43
CA VAL A 66 9.90 -13.81 -3.01
C VAL A 66 8.79 -13.28 -2.10
N SER A 67 7.78 -12.62 -2.66
CA SER A 67 6.63 -12.12 -1.91
C SER A 67 5.44 -11.90 -2.85
N ASN A 68 4.26 -11.64 -2.28
CA ASN A 68 3.11 -11.23 -3.06
C ASN A 68 3.34 -9.81 -3.62
N PRO A 69 2.80 -9.48 -4.81
CA PRO A 69 2.86 -8.11 -5.28
C PRO A 69 2.14 -7.14 -4.36
N ASN A 70 2.59 -5.88 -4.36
CA ASN A 70 2.01 -4.83 -3.53
C ASN A 70 1.74 -3.59 -4.37
N ILE A 71 0.58 -2.98 -4.13
CA ILE A 71 0.29 -1.63 -4.59
C ILE A 71 0.68 -0.68 -3.46
N GLY A 72 1.46 0.36 -3.74
CA GLY A 72 1.85 1.34 -2.75
C GLY A 72 1.29 2.73 -3.06
N TYR A 73 1.02 3.49 -1.99
CA TYR A 73 0.43 4.83 -2.07
C TYR A 73 1.21 5.78 -1.18
N GLY A 74 1.54 6.93 -1.73
CA GLY A 74 2.23 7.98 -0.99
C GLY A 74 3.72 7.74 -0.89
N SER A 75 4.40 8.61 -0.18
CA SER A 75 5.86 8.53 -0.02
C SER A 75 6.26 9.03 1.35
N GLN A 76 7.22 8.34 1.94
CA GLN A 76 7.84 8.73 3.20
C GLN A 76 9.31 8.33 3.17
N THR A 77 10.08 8.93 4.05
CA THR A 77 11.47 8.53 4.26
C THR A 77 11.54 7.64 5.51
N MET A 78 11.94 6.40 5.31
CA MET A 78 12.14 5.46 6.42
C MET A 78 13.60 5.51 6.85
N GLU A 79 13.82 5.62 8.15
CA GLU A 79 15.15 5.68 8.74
C GLU A 79 15.46 4.36 9.45
N TYR A 80 16.64 3.82 9.16
CA TYR A 80 17.10 2.56 9.75
C TYR A 80 18.08 2.80 10.87
N ALA A 81 18.28 1.79 11.72
CA ALA A 81 19.16 1.86 12.88
C ALA A 81 20.61 2.24 12.54
N ASN A 82 21.06 1.94 11.32
CA ASN A 82 22.40 2.29 10.86
C ASN A 82 22.55 3.70 10.32
N GLY A 83 21.50 4.53 10.45
CA GLY A 83 21.47 5.91 9.96
C GLY A 83 21.13 6.05 8.48
N LYS A 84 21.00 4.95 7.75
CA LYS A 84 20.60 5.00 6.35
C LYS A 84 19.10 5.30 6.23
N THR A 85 18.72 5.95 5.13
CA THR A 85 17.33 6.27 4.83
C THR A 85 16.90 5.63 3.52
N ARG A 86 15.60 5.43 3.37
CA ARG A 86 15.00 4.87 2.16
C ARG A 86 13.63 5.51 1.94
N GLU A 87 13.36 5.93 0.72
CA GLU A 87 12.00 6.33 0.34
C GLU A 87 11.14 5.07 0.18
N PHE A 88 9.91 5.12 0.71
CA PHE A 88 8.98 4.00 0.57
C PHE A 88 7.53 4.50 0.58
N TYR A 89 6.59 3.62 0.27
CA TYR A 89 5.17 4.00 0.33
C TYR A 89 4.69 4.13 1.78
N GLN A 90 3.61 4.87 1.96
CA GLN A 90 2.96 5.04 3.26
C GLN A 90 1.92 3.95 3.51
N ILE A 91 1.12 3.65 2.50
CA ILE A 91 0.06 2.65 2.56
C ILE A 91 0.27 1.64 1.45
N GLY A 92 0.05 0.37 1.74
CA GLY A 92 0.14 -0.69 0.74
C GLY A 92 -1.08 -1.59 0.76
N VAL A 93 -1.38 -2.19 -0.39
CA VAL A 93 -2.45 -3.18 -0.52
C VAL A 93 -1.91 -4.38 -1.29
N SER A 94 -2.19 -5.57 -0.80
CA SER A 94 -1.75 -6.80 -1.43
C SER A 94 -2.85 -7.85 -1.36
N ALA A 95 -3.01 -8.61 -2.44
CA ALA A 95 -3.84 -9.81 -2.46
C ALA A 95 -2.99 -10.99 -2.02
N ASN A 96 -3.58 -11.87 -1.22
CA ASN A 96 -2.95 -13.13 -0.85
C ASN A 96 -3.98 -14.27 -0.99
N THR A 97 -3.56 -15.49 -0.73
CA THR A 97 -4.44 -16.66 -0.91
C THR A 97 -5.65 -16.65 0.02
N THR A 98 -5.54 -15.98 1.17
CA THR A 98 -6.59 -15.98 2.20
C THR A 98 -7.43 -14.69 2.19
N GLY A 99 -7.04 -13.67 1.41
CA GLY A 99 -7.79 -12.42 1.37
C GLY A 99 -6.95 -11.24 0.92
N ILE A 100 -7.05 -10.15 1.70
CA ILE A 100 -6.39 -8.89 1.40
C ILE A 100 -5.59 -8.45 2.63
N SER A 101 -4.41 -7.89 2.37
CA SER A 101 -3.58 -7.25 3.39
C SER A 101 -3.45 -5.76 3.09
N VAL A 102 -3.62 -4.94 4.12
CA VAL A 102 -3.37 -3.51 4.05
C VAL A 102 -2.18 -3.22 4.96
N TYR A 103 -1.15 -2.58 4.40
CA TYR A 103 0.06 -2.23 5.13
C TYR A 103 0.04 -0.75 5.46
N ILE A 104 0.36 -0.43 6.71
CA ILE A 104 0.49 0.96 7.19
C ILE A 104 1.92 1.09 7.68
N MET A 105 2.77 1.64 6.82
CA MET A 105 4.21 1.62 7.03
C MET A 105 4.69 2.87 7.77
N GLY A 106 5.79 2.72 8.50
CA GLY A 106 6.46 3.86 9.13
C GLY A 106 5.92 4.29 10.48
N LEU A 107 5.07 3.50 11.11
CA LEU A 107 4.57 3.80 12.45
C LEU A 107 5.65 3.49 13.50
N ASP A 108 5.89 4.43 14.40
CA ASP A 108 6.88 4.27 15.47
C ASP A 108 6.40 3.31 16.54
N ASP A 109 5.14 3.42 16.94
CA ASP A 109 4.54 2.55 17.96
C ASP A 109 3.92 1.33 17.31
N LYS A 110 4.61 0.20 17.40
CA LYS A 110 4.18 -1.06 16.80
C LYS A 110 2.95 -1.70 17.46
N LYS A 111 2.51 -1.17 18.56
CA LYS A 111 1.33 -1.67 19.29
C LYS A 111 0.08 -0.86 18.98
N TYR A 112 0.23 0.33 18.42
CA TYR A 112 -0.86 1.28 18.28
C TYR A 112 -2.00 0.77 17.41
N LEU A 113 -1.70 0.21 16.24
CA LEU A 113 -2.75 -0.28 15.33
C LEU A 113 -3.65 -1.31 16.00
N ALA A 114 -3.06 -2.34 16.59
CA ALA A 114 -3.83 -3.41 17.22
C ALA A 114 -4.61 -2.91 18.43
N GLN A 115 -3.97 -2.12 19.29
CA GLN A 115 -4.61 -1.62 20.50
C GLN A 115 -5.76 -0.65 20.20
N THR A 116 -5.63 0.13 19.14
CA THR A 116 -6.59 1.19 18.83
C THR A 116 -7.72 0.69 17.92
N PHE A 117 -7.43 -0.14 16.93
CA PHE A 117 -8.38 -0.44 15.86
C PHE A 117 -8.85 -1.90 15.79
N ALA A 118 -8.09 -2.87 16.33
CA ALA A 118 -8.40 -4.28 16.10
C ALA A 118 -9.79 -4.68 16.59
N ARG A 119 -10.20 -4.21 17.76
CA ARG A 119 -11.51 -4.54 18.32
C ARG A 119 -12.65 -4.09 17.42
N ASP A 120 -12.55 -2.85 16.91
CA ASP A 120 -13.64 -2.23 16.17
C ASP A 120 -13.65 -2.63 14.70
N LEU A 121 -12.54 -3.15 14.17
CA LEU A 121 -12.45 -3.60 12.79
C LEU A 121 -13.36 -4.80 12.48
N GLY A 122 -13.47 -5.74 13.41
CA GLY A 122 -14.19 -6.99 13.18
C GLY A 122 -13.24 -8.16 12.94
N LYS A 123 -13.54 -8.99 11.92
CA LYS A 123 -12.74 -10.19 11.64
C LYS A 123 -11.48 -9.83 10.85
N ALA A 124 -10.48 -9.35 11.55
CA ALA A 124 -9.20 -8.98 10.98
C ALA A 124 -8.07 -9.39 11.93
N ILE A 125 -6.90 -9.67 11.36
CA ILE A 125 -5.67 -9.87 12.12
C ILE A 125 -4.86 -8.61 11.97
N VAL A 126 -4.54 -7.95 13.09
CA VAL A 126 -3.81 -6.68 13.11
C VAL A 126 -2.47 -6.90 13.80
N THR A 127 -1.40 -6.59 13.07
CA THR A 127 -0.02 -6.62 13.59
C THR A 127 0.49 -5.19 13.71
N GLY A 128 1.80 -5.02 13.90
CA GLY A 128 2.39 -3.69 14.04
C GLY A 128 2.22 -2.78 12.83
N TYR A 129 2.08 -3.34 11.65
CA TYR A 129 2.00 -2.57 10.40
C TYR A 129 1.03 -3.16 9.38
N CYS A 130 0.35 -4.23 9.70
CA CYS A 130 -0.48 -4.96 8.73
C CYS A 130 -1.86 -5.24 9.27
N ILE A 131 -2.87 -5.03 8.45
CA ILE A 131 -4.26 -5.40 8.70
C ILE A 131 -4.65 -6.43 7.64
N LYS A 132 -4.94 -7.66 8.06
CA LYS A 132 -5.34 -8.76 7.17
C LYS A 132 -6.80 -9.12 7.40
N PHE A 133 -7.53 -9.29 6.31
CA PHE A 133 -8.92 -9.76 6.38
C PHE A 133 -9.25 -10.60 5.14
N LYS A 134 -10.27 -11.45 5.28
CA LYS A 134 -10.68 -12.32 4.20
C LYS A 134 -11.50 -11.56 3.15
N THR A 135 -12.50 -10.81 3.59
CA THR A 135 -13.36 -10.00 2.71
C THR A 135 -13.68 -8.68 3.39
N LEU A 136 -14.01 -7.65 2.59
CA LEU A 136 -14.43 -6.37 3.14
C LEU A 136 -15.71 -6.47 3.97
N ALA A 137 -16.57 -7.44 3.66
CA ALA A 137 -17.81 -7.67 4.42
C ALA A 137 -17.54 -8.09 5.87
N ASP A 138 -16.38 -8.66 6.14
CA ASP A 138 -16.00 -9.12 7.49
C ASP A 138 -15.55 -7.99 8.39
N ILE A 139 -15.28 -6.80 7.85
CA ILE A 139 -14.72 -5.69 8.62
C ILE A 139 -15.57 -4.43 8.43
N LYS A 140 -15.35 -3.47 9.35
CA LYS A 140 -15.93 -2.13 9.24
C LYS A 140 -15.00 -1.25 8.42
N VAL A 141 -15.42 -0.92 7.21
CA VAL A 141 -14.59 -0.16 6.25
C VAL A 141 -14.26 1.24 6.78
N ASP A 142 -15.16 1.87 7.51
CA ASP A 142 -14.90 3.18 8.11
C ASP A 142 -13.81 3.13 9.18
N VAL A 143 -13.70 2.02 9.91
CA VAL A 143 -12.61 1.81 10.88
C VAL A 143 -11.29 1.59 10.16
N LEU A 144 -11.29 0.81 9.07
CA LEU A 144 -10.10 0.64 8.21
C LEU A 144 -9.66 1.99 7.66
N LYS A 145 -10.59 2.79 7.19
CA LYS A 145 -10.32 4.13 6.67
C LYS A 145 -9.64 5.00 7.75
N ALA A 146 -10.15 4.95 8.99
CA ALA A 146 -9.57 5.71 10.10
C ALA A 146 -8.13 5.28 10.39
N ALA A 147 -7.85 3.98 10.34
CA ALA A 147 -6.49 3.45 10.52
C ALA A 147 -5.55 3.94 9.43
N ILE A 148 -6.00 3.92 8.18
CA ILE A 148 -5.23 4.42 7.03
C ILE A 148 -4.96 5.92 7.19
N GLN A 149 -5.97 6.70 7.55
CA GLN A 149 -5.82 8.15 7.77
C GLN A 149 -4.82 8.45 8.88
N TYR A 150 -4.85 7.66 9.94
CA TYR A 150 -3.88 7.79 11.02
C TYR A 150 -2.45 7.57 10.50
N GLY A 151 -2.24 6.52 9.72
CA GLY A 151 -0.93 6.22 9.15
C GLY A 151 -0.43 7.32 8.23
N ILE A 152 -1.28 7.82 7.35
CA ILE A 152 -0.95 8.93 6.45
C ILE A 152 -0.54 10.16 7.27
N GLY A 153 -1.31 10.49 8.30
CA GLY A 153 -1.02 11.65 9.16
C GLY A 153 0.32 11.52 9.88
N GLN A 154 0.62 10.34 10.42
CA GLN A 154 1.86 10.12 11.15
C GLN A 154 3.10 10.21 10.26
N THR A 155 3.02 9.68 9.06
CA THR A 155 4.19 9.61 8.17
C THR A 155 4.34 10.84 7.27
N SER A 156 3.30 11.63 7.13
CA SER A 156 3.37 12.90 6.37
C SER A 156 3.99 14.05 7.18
N ILE A 157 4.07 13.94 8.50
CA ILE A 157 4.68 14.96 9.37
C ILE A 157 6.20 14.80 9.48
N GLN A 158 6.74 13.70 9.01
CA GLN A 158 8.19 13.46 9.04
C GLN A 158 8.89 14.26 7.97
N HIS A 159 9.82 15.08 8.36
CA HIS A 159 10.60 15.93 7.47
C HIS A 159 12.08 15.58 7.52
#